data_a6aeb1b09df050b9424b39ba98a8c469
#
_entry.id   a6aeb1b09df050b9424b39ba98a8c469
#
_cell.length_a   1.000
_cell.length_b   1.000
_cell.length_c   1.000
_cell.angle_alpha   90.00
_cell.angle_beta   90.00
_cell.angle_gamma   90.00
#
_symmetry.space_group_name_H-M   'P 1'
#
loop_
_entity.id
_entity.type
_entity.pdbx_description
1 polymer ?
#
loop_
_entity_poly.entity_id
_entity_poly.type
_entity_poly.pdbx_seq_one_letter_code
_entity_poly.pdbx_strand_id
1 'polypeptide(L)'
;MRRRRTMTVVVVLLILLCGEDVRADYSVRLATTALYYAKAAYCKAEAISSWTCVSCASNPGLQKVRVFTNATHSTQAFVGVNDSMIVVSFRGTRDTNNWLHNLDFLFAPYIRDGCVGCLVHSGFHCELESLWAEMREYLQELVAGKGIDGILITGHSLGGAMATIAAANLMSQNPLFPSAPKVLLYTFGQPRVGNEAFANWLLASFCRDGHESYRVTHKRDVVPHVPPMFVGYLHVPHEVWYDNDEDTVHKNCNDVFGTPCSALTAKEDPNCSGSIVPTSIEDHLKYLGVYTGCSCDPGEAISDEELRLPPELEWIVAMDYIYQQTRNMSRFPSSPLFKKSLEARRRK
;
A
#
# COMPACT_ATOMS: atom_id res chain seq x y z
N MET A 1 -60.33 54.12 -8.25
CA MET A 1 -58.87 53.91 -8.03
C MET A 1 -58.60 52.47 -7.51
N ARG A 2 -58.20 51.59 -8.38
CA ARG A 2 -57.81 50.19 -8.04
C ARG A 2 -56.29 50.15 -7.91
N ARG A 3 -55.80 49.94 -6.68
CA ARG A 3 -54.38 49.66 -6.42
C ARG A 3 -54.03 48.21 -6.84
N ARG A 4 -53.20 48.08 -7.86
CA ARG A 4 -52.56 46.78 -8.19
C ARG A 4 -51.46 46.50 -7.17
N ARG A 5 -51.56 45.39 -6.43
CA ARG A 5 -50.48 44.85 -5.62
C ARG A 5 -49.58 44.02 -6.54
N THR A 6 -48.38 44.47 -6.72
CA THR A 6 -47.33 43.70 -7.39
C THR A 6 -46.78 42.68 -6.37
N MET A 7 -46.96 41.41 -6.68
CA MET A 7 -46.41 40.33 -5.88
C MET A 7 -44.99 40.03 -6.40
N THR A 8 -43.97 40.37 -5.61
CA THR A 8 -42.58 40.07 -5.92
C THR A 8 -42.32 38.62 -5.51
N VAL A 9 -42.14 37.77 -6.49
CA VAL A 9 -41.71 36.36 -6.26
C VAL A 9 -40.20 36.39 -6.04
N VAL A 10 -39.77 36.12 -4.82
CA VAL A 10 -38.36 35.90 -4.50
C VAL A 10 -38.07 34.43 -4.80
N VAL A 11 -37.39 34.19 -5.89
CA VAL A 11 -36.81 32.85 -6.20
C VAL A 11 -35.56 32.72 -5.37
N VAL A 12 -35.63 31.97 -4.30
CA VAL A 12 -34.45 31.54 -3.53
C VAL A 12 -33.80 30.40 -4.32
N LEU A 13 -32.73 30.74 -5.03
CA LEU A 13 -31.86 29.74 -5.67
C LEU A 13 -31.07 29.05 -4.57
N LEU A 14 -31.53 27.88 -4.10
CA LEU A 14 -30.73 26.94 -3.30
C LEU A 14 -29.64 26.38 -4.21
N ILE A 15 -28.48 27.03 -4.22
CA ILE A 15 -27.26 26.41 -4.72
C ILE A 15 -26.91 25.33 -3.70
N LEU A 16 -27.29 24.10 -4.00
CA LEU A 16 -26.67 22.91 -3.40
C LEU A 16 -25.21 22.99 -3.79
N LEU A 17 -24.36 23.52 -2.91
CA LEU A 17 -22.94 23.26 -2.93
C LEU A 17 -22.78 21.75 -2.62
N CYS A 18 -22.84 20.92 -3.67
CA CYS A 18 -22.15 19.65 -3.62
C CYS A 18 -20.70 20.02 -3.33
N GLY A 19 -20.27 19.80 -2.09
CA GLY A 19 -18.86 19.81 -1.77
C GLY A 19 -18.23 18.73 -2.67
N GLU A 20 -17.54 19.16 -3.72
CA GLU A 20 -16.62 18.28 -4.41
C GLU A 20 -15.62 17.86 -3.34
N ASP A 21 -15.60 16.57 -3.01
CA ASP A 21 -14.53 15.97 -2.20
C ASP A 21 -13.23 16.20 -2.98
N VAL A 22 -12.55 17.30 -2.68
CA VAL A 22 -11.23 17.60 -3.22
C VAL A 22 -10.28 16.61 -2.57
N ARG A 23 -10.07 15.49 -3.24
CA ARG A 23 -8.97 14.58 -2.85
C ARG A 23 -7.67 15.38 -2.94
N ALA A 24 -6.86 15.30 -1.89
CA ALA A 24 -5.56 15.93 -1.91
C ALA A 24 -4.69 15.26 -2.99
N ASP A 25 -3.93 16.07 -3.71
CA ASP A 25 -2.94 15.57 -4.67
C ASP A 25 -1.81 14.82 -3.95
N TYR A 26 -1.19 13.87 -4.65
CA TYR A 26 0.01 13.21 -4.17
C TYR A 26 1.06 14.23 -3.74
N SER A 27 1.57 14.07 -2.52
CA SER A 27 2.58 14.94 -1.95
C SER A 27 3.95 14.25 -1.92
N VAL A 28 4.88 14.69 -2.76
CA VAL A 28 6.26 14.18 -2.75
C VAL A 28 6.91 14.36 -1.37
N ARG A 29 6.67 15.49 -0.69
CA ARG A 29 7.19 15.74 0.65
C ARG A 29 6.67 14.70 1.66
N LEU A 30 5.37 14.40 1.63
CA LEU A 30 4.79 13.41 2.54
C LEU A 30 5.25 12.00 2.19
N ALA A 31 5.36 11.68 0.90
CA ALA A 31 5.91 10.40 0.44
C ALA A 31 7.37 10.21 0.92
N THR A 32 8.21 11.24 0.80
CA THR A 32 9.58 11.20 1.31
C THR A 32 9.62 10.98 2.82
N THR A 33 8.76 11.69 3.57
CA THR A 33 8.62 11.48 5.03
C THR A 33 8.20 10.04 5.34
N ALA A 34 7.19 9.51 4.64
CA ALA A 34 6.72 8.15 4.81
C ALA A 34 7.79 7.10 4.46
N LEU A 35 8.58 7.35 3.40
CA LEU A 35 9.69 6.49 3.01
C LEU A 35 10.76 6.40 4.11
N TYR A 36 11.13 7.53 4.74
CA TYR A 36 12.09 7.50 5.84
C TYR A 36 11.56 6.76 7.08
N TYR A 37 10.27 6.79 7.35
CA TYR A 37 9.66 5.92 8.36
C TYR A 37 9.69 4.44 7.93
N ALA A 38 9.37 4.13 6.67
CA ALA A 38 9.47 2.77 6.15
C ALA A 38 10.91 2.22 6.22
N LYS A 39 11.90 3.07 5.90
CA LYS A 39 13.32 2.78 6.03
C LYS A 39 13.74 2.56 7.50
N ALA A 40 13.25 3.37 8.43
CA ALA A 40 13.53 3.23 9.86
C ALA A 40 13.06 1.88 10.41
N ALA A 41 11.97 1.31 9.86
CA ALA A 41 11.47 0.00 10.27
C ALA A 41 12.47 -1.16 10.05
N TYR A 42 13.47 -1.00 9.18
CA TYR A 42 14.53 -1.98 8.97
C TYR A 42 15.66 -1.91 10.02
N CYS A 43 15.68 -0.88 10.84
CA CYS A 43 16.70 -0.70 11.87
C CYS A 43 16.49 -1.68 13.05
N LYS A 44 17.47 -1.75 13.95
CA LYS A 44 17.37 -2.57 15.16
C LYS A 44 16.28 -2.01 16.08
N ALA A 45 15.52 -2.88 16.71
CA ALA A 45 14.40 -2.51 17.58
C ALA A 45 14.78 -1.50 18.68
N GLU A 46 15.95 -1.68 19.31
CA GLU A 46 16.43 -0.81 20.37
C GLU A 46 16.69 0.61 19.87
N ALA A 47 17.27 0.74 18.67
CA ALA A 47 17.55 2.02 18.05
C ALA A 47 16.27 2.73 17.56
N ILE A 48 15.24 1.98 17.15
CA ILE A 48 13.92 2.51 16.83
C ILE A 48 13.23 2.98 18.11
N SER A 49 13.21 2.16 19.17
CA SER A 49 12.55 2.48 20.44
C SER A 49 13.08 3.78 21.06
N SER A 50 14.38 4.03 20.95
CA SER A 50 15.02 5.27 21.44
C SER A 50 15.01 6.40 20.39
N TRP A 51 14.52 6.12 19.18
CA TRP A 51 14.52 7.01 18.02
C TRP A 51 15.91 7.58 17.67
N THR A 52 16.93 6.74 17.78
CA THR A 52 18.36 7.10 17.55
C THR A 52 18.96 6.40 16.32
N CYS A 53 18.15 5.68 15.54
CA CYS A 53 18.62 5.00 14.34
C CYS A 53 19.05 6.01 13.25
N VAL A 54 19.96 5.59 12.36
CA VAL A 54 20.45 6.44 11.26
C VAL A 54 19.31 7.04 10.45
N SER A 55 18.32 6.21 10.07
CA SER A 55 17.15 6.67 9.31
C SER A 55 16.19 7.53 10.14
N CYS A 56 16.23 7.42 11.48
CA CYS A 56 15.39 8.21 12.40
C CYS A 56 15.74 9.71 12.33
N ALA A 57 16.99 10.03 12.02
CA ALA A 57 17.46 11.42 11.93
C ALA A 57 16.76 12.23 10.82
N SER A 58 16.22 11.56 9.81
CA SER A 58 15.48 12.23 8.71
C SER A 58 14.06 12.67 9.13
N ASN A 59 13.50 12.06 10.16
CA ASN A 59 12.19 12.40 10.74
C ASN A 59 12.34 12.62 12.24
N PRO A 60 13.01 13.70 12.69
CA PRO A 60 13.22 13.95 14.11
C PRO A 60 11.88 14.22 14.82
N GLY A 61 11.86 14.00 16.12
CA GLY A 61 10.72 14.37 16.96
C GLY A 61 9.63 13.31 17.11
N LEU A 62 9.80 12.11 16.57
CA LEU A 62 8.86 11.01 16.83
C LEU A 62 8.94 10.63 18.32
N GLN A 63 7.80 10.64 18.98
CA GLN A 63 7.63 10.39 20.42
C GLN A 63 6.74 9.16 20.64
N LYS A 64 6.67 8.69 21.89
CA LYS A 64 5.84 7.54 22.27
C LYS A 64 6.08 6.34 21.34
N VAL A 65 7.35 6.09 21.03
CA VAL A 65 7.72 5.02 20.10
C VAL A 65 7.62 3.67 20.80
N ARG A 66 6.84 2.77 20.21
CA ARG A 66 6.76 1.36 20.62
C ARG A 66 7.06 0.47 19.43
N VAL A 67 7.98 -0.48 19.60
CA VAL A 67 8.34 -1.48 18.59
C VAL A 67 7.63 -2.80 18.91
N PHE A 68 7.11 -3.42 17.88
CA PHE A 68 6.42 -4.71 17.92
C PHE A 68 7.23 -5.71 17.09
N THR A 69 7.54 -6.86 17.65
CA THR A 69 8.34 -7.89 16.99
C THR A 69 7.77 -9.27 17.23
N ASN A 70 7.82 -10.13 16.23
CA ASN A 70 7.55 -11.54 16.37
C ASN A 70 8.69 -12.35 15.74
N ALA A 71 9.43 -13.08 16.59
CA ALA A 71 10.60 -13.83 16.15
C ALA A 71 10.24 -15.03 15.27
N THR A 72 9.08 -15.67 15.52
CA THR A 72 8.62 -16.83 14.75
C THR A 72 8.31 -16.47 13.29
N HIS A 73 7.71 -15.30 13.08
CA HIS A 73 7.38 -14.78 11.75
C HIS A 73 8.44 -13.83 11.21
N SER A 74 9.50 -13.57 11.97
CA SER A 74 10.53 -12.58 11.60
C SER A 74 9.96 -11.21 11.27
N THR A 75 8.84 -10.81 11.89
CA THR A 75 8.14 -9.55 11.64
C THR A 75 8.57 -8.44 12.61
N GLN A 76 8.53 -7.21 12.14
CA GLN A 76 8.81 -6.01 12.93
C GLN A 76 7.98 -4.84 12.43
N ALA A 77 7.44 -4.07 13.37
CA ALA A 77 6.76 -2.82 13.11
C ALA A 77 7.02 -1.83 14.25
N PHE A 78 6.75 -0.57 14.03
CA PHE A 78 6.70 0.40 15.12
C PHE A 78 5.51 1.35 14.98
N VAL A 79 5.09 1.88 16.10
CA VAL A 79 4.09 2.94 16.21
C VAL A 79 4.70 4.07 17.04
N GLY A 80 4.46 5.31 16.64
CA GLY A 80 4.88 6.50 17.38
C GLY A 80 4.00 7.69 17.04
N VAL A 81 4.25 8.84 17.65
CA VAL A 81 3.51 10.09 17.42
C VAL A 81 4.48 11.19 17.03
N ASN A 82 4.22 11.86 15.92
CA ASN A 82 4.90 13.08 15.52
C ASN A 82 3.87 14.20 15.39
N ASP A 83 3.98 15.22 16.22
CA ASP A 83 2.96 16.27 16.38
C ASP A 83 1.56 15.67 16.64
N SER A 84 0.60 15.89 15.75
CA SER A 84 -0.76 15.34 15.82
C SER A 84 -0.97 14.07 14.97
N MET A 85 0.11 13.51 14.40
CA MET A 85 0.05 12.35 13.52
C MET A 85 0.56 11.09 14.22
N ILE A 86 -0.24 10.04 14.28
CA ILE A 86 0.25 8.70 14.60
C ILE A 86 0.96 8.16 13.38
N VAL A 87 2.15 7.60 13.55
CA VAL A 87 2.93 6.92 12.52
C VAL A 87 2.95 5.44 12.81
N VAL A 88 2.58 4.64 11.81
CA VAL A 88 2.64 3.18 11.83
C VAL A 88 3.51 2.72 10.68
N SER A 89 4.58 2.01 10.97
CA SER A 89 5.50 1.55 9.93
C SER A 89 5.86 0.08 10.10
N PHE A 90 5.79 -0.64 8.99
CA PHE A 90 6.09 -2.07 8.92
C PHE A 90 7.39 -2.31 8.15
N ARG A 91 8.23 -3.17 8.70
CA ARG A 91 9.43 -3.65 8.04
C ARG A 91 9.08 -4.66 6.95
N GLY A 92 9.75 -4.56 5.80
CA GLY A 92 9.74 -5.61 4.80
C GLY A 92 10.75 -6.72 5.10
N THR A 93 10.93 -7.60 4.14
CA THR A 93 11.94 -8.66 4.20
C THR A 93 13.36 -8.10 4.10
N ARG A 94 14.30 -8.68 4.83
CA ARG A 94 15.73 -8.30 4.74
C ARG A 94 16.42 -8.93 3.54
N ASP A 95 15.95 -10.08 3.10
CA ASP A 95 16.47 -10.84 1.97
C ASP A 95 15.36 -10.97 0.92
N THR A 96 15.31 -9.99 0.01
CA THR A 96 14.28 -9.90 -1.03
C THR A 96 14.36 -11.07 -2.00
N ASN A 97 15.57 -11.53 -2.36
CA ASN A 97 15.73 -12.63 -3.30
C ASN A 97 15.18 -13.94 -2.70
N ASN A 98 15.58 -14.29 -1.49
CA ASN A 98 15.08 -15.48 -0.81
C ASN A 98 13.55 -15.42 -0.60
N TRP A 99 13.01 -14.22 -0.29
CA TRP A 99 11.57 -14.03 -0.20
C TRP A 99 10.87 -14.28 -1.53
N LEU A 100 11.40 -13.76 -2.65
CA LEU A 100 10.86 -13.97 -3.99
C LEU A 100 10.89 -15.46 -4.40
N HIS A 101 11.95 -16.19 -4.03
CA HIS A 101 12.05 -17.64 -4.25
C HIS A 101 10.97 -18.43 -3.49
N ASN A 102 10.60 -17.98 -2.29
CA ASN A 102 9.67 -18.67 -1.41
C ASN A 102 8.24 -18.13 -1.46
N LEU A 103 7.98 -17.09 -2.24
CA LEU A 103 6.65 -16.45 -2.35
C LEU A 103 5.65 -17.46 -2.95
N ASP A 104 4.65 -17.82 -2.15
CA ASP A 104 3.48 -18.53 -2.64
C ASP A 104 2.38 -17.53 -3.07
N PHE A 105 1.30 -18.03 -3.65
CA PHE A 105 0.18 -17.19 -4.12
C PHE A 105 -1.13 -17.65 -3.48
N LEU A 106 -1.08 -18.10 -2.24
CA LEU A 106 -2.24 -18.62 -1.53
C LEU A 106 -3.09 -17.49 -0.96
N PHE A 107 -4.39 -17.62 -1.13
CA PHE A 107 -5.36 -16.71 -0.55
C PHE A 107 -5.86 -17.20 0.82
N ALA A 108 -6.10 -16.26 1.72
CA ALA A 108 -6.89 -16.43 2.92
C ALA A 108 -8.15 -15.55 2.84
N PRO A 109 -9.30 -16.00 3.39
CA PRO A 109 -10.49 -15.17 3.51
C PRO A 109 -10.22 -13.93 4.37
N TYR A 110 -10.62 -12.75 3.87
CA TYR A 110 -10.60 -11.51 4.62
C TYR A 110 -12.02 -11.15 5.03
N ILE A 111 -12.37 -11.50 6.27
CA ILE A 111 -13.75 -11.39 6.77
C ILE A 111 -13.89 -10.07 7.52
N ARG A 112 -14.54 -9.08 6.88
CA ARG A 112 -14.85 -7.77 7.46
C ARG A 112 -16.21 -7.30 6.93
N ASP A 113 -16.87 -6.41 7.66
CA ASP A 113 -18.17 -5.87 7.28
C ASP A 113 -18.13 -5.19 5.90
N GLY A 114 -19.05 -5.57 5.04
CA GLY A 114 -19.13 -5.06 3.67
C GLY A 114 -18.10 -5.63 2.69
N CYS A 115 -17.15 -6.46 3.14
CA CYS A 115 -16.11 -7.05 2.30
C CYS A 115 -16.52 -8.46 1.82
N VAL A 116 -17.50 -8.53 0.94
CA VAL A 116 -18.03 -9.81 0.45
C VAL A 116 -17.10 -10.43 -0.59
N GLY A 117 -16.66 -11.67 -0.35
CA GLY A 117 -15.76 -12.39 -1.26
C GLY A 117 -14.32 -11.90 -1.25
N CYS A 118 -13.96 -11.08 -0.26
CA CYS A 118 -12.60 -10.57 -0.12
C CYS A 118 -11.63 -11.68 0.27
N LEU A 119 -10.52 -11.73 -0.46
CA LEU A 119 -9.41 -12.62 -0.21
C LEU A 119 -8.14 -11.77 -0.16
N VAL A 120 -7.24 -12.10 0.76
CA VAL A 120 -5.89 -11.50 0.84
C VAL A 120 -4.82 -12.60 0.82
N HIS A 121 -3.60 -12.23 0.52
CA HIS A 121 -2.46 -13.16 0.55
C HIS A 121 -2.30 -13.74 1.95
N SER A 122 -2.29 -15.06 2.04
CA SER A 122 -2.27 -15.80 3.32
C SER A 122 -1.06 -15.44 4.17
N GLY A 123 0.14 -15.41 3.57
CA GLY A 123 1.38 -15.06 4.27
C GLY A 123 1.35 -13.64 4.83
N PHE A 124 1.02 -12.64 4.02
CA PHE A 124 0.98 -11.23 4.47
C PHE A 124 -0.04 -11.01 5.60
N HIS A 125 -1.18 -11.71 5.52
CA HIS A 125 -2.19 -11.67 6.56
C HIS A 125 -1.68 -12.29 7.86
N CYS A 126 -1.07 -13.46 7.79
CA CYS A 126 -0.50 -14.14 8.96
C CYS A 126 0.61 -13.31 9.62
N GLU A 127 1.49 -12.70 8.82
CA GLU A 127 2.55 -11.84 9.32
C GLU A 127 2.02 -10.60 10.03
N LEU A 128 1.01 -9.91 9.47
CA LEU A 128 0.37 -8.80 10.15
C LEU A 128 -0.32 -9.25 11.46
N GLU A 129 -1.10 -10.33 11.42
CA GLU A 129 -1.83 -10.83 12.59
C GLU A 129 -0.88 -11.20 13.74
N SER A 130 0.37 -11.59 13.43
CA SER A 130 1.40 -11.86 14.43
C SER A 130 1.78 -10.65 15.32
N LEU A 131 1.44 -9.43 14.87
CA LEU A 131 1.70 -8.17 15.58
C LEU A 131 0.42 -7.41 15.92
N TRP A 132 -0.69 -7.68 15.21
CA TRP A 132 -1.85 -6.79 15.14
C TRP A 132 -2.58 -6.60 16.47
N ALA A 133 -2.69 -7.63 17.29
CA ALA A 133 -3.42 -7.53 18.55
C ALA A 133 -2.83 -6.45 19.47
N GLU A 134 -1.52 -6.53 19.71
CA GLU A 134 -0.81 -5.56 20.56
C GLU A 134 -0.75 -4.17 19.93
N MET A 135 -0.54 -4.10 18.62
CA MET A 135 -0.51 -2.84 17.88
C MET A 135 -1.86 -2.13 17.96
N ARG A 136 -2.96 -2.86 17.80
CA ARG A 136 -4.32 -2.31 17.88
C ARG A 136 -4.60 -1.70 19.25
N GLU A 137 -4.26 -2.40 20.33
CA GLU A 137 -4.43 -1.90 21.68
C GLU A 137 -3.67 -0.57 21.89
N TYR A 138 -2.43 -0.52 21.43
CA TYR A 138 -1.63 0.70 21.53
C TYR A 138 -2.17 1.85 20.66
N LEU A 139 -2.64 1.55 19.46
CA LEU A 139 -3.30 2.55 18.60
C LEU A 139 -4.56 3.11 19.25
N GLN A 140 -5.37 2.27 19.91
CA GLN A 140 -6.55 2.70 20.66
C GLN A 140 -6.19 3.64 21.82
N GLU A 141 -5.13 3.31 22.55
CA GLU A 141 -4.61 4.16 23.61
C GLU A 141 -4.20 5.56 23.09
N LEU A 142 -3.45 5.59 21.97
CA LEU A 142 -2.99 6.85 21.38
C LEU A 142 -4.14 7.70 20.84
N VAL A 143 -5.13 7.09 20.15
CA VAL A 143 -6.30 7.80 19.60
C VAL A 143 -7.23 8.30 20.72
N ALA A 144 -7.36 7.56 21.82
CA ALA A 144 -8.10 8.02 23.01
C ALA A 144 -7.45 9.26 23.66
N GLY A 145 -6.18 9.52 23.38
CA GLY A 145 -5.49 10.76 23.71
C GLY A 145 -6.06 11.93 22.90
N LYS A 146 -5.93 13.15 23.42
CA LYS A 146 -6.37 14.35 22.71
C LYS A 146 -5.29 14.80 21.72
N GLY A 147 -5.72 15.37 20.58
CA GLY A 147 -4.85 16.06 19.62
C GLY A 147 -4.25 15.16 18.57
N ILE A 148 -4.91 14.06 18.22
CA ILE A 148 -4.58 13.23 17.04
C ILE A 148 -5.50 13.60 15.88
N ASP A 149 -4.90 14.07 14.79
CA ASP A 149 -5.62 14.48 13.57
C ASP A 149 -5.55 13.41 12.48
N GLY A 150 -4.52 12.56 12.48
CA GLY A 150 -4.32 11.56 11.44
C GLY A 150 -3.48 10.36 11.85
N ILE A 151 -3.51 9.35 10.98
CA ILE A 151 -2.67 8.14 11.08
C ILE A 151 -1.95 7.97 9.74
N LEU A 152 -0.63 8.10 9.72
CA LEU A 152 0.22 7.76 8.59
C LEU A 152 0.64 6.29 8.72
N ILE A 153 0.26 5.49 7.74
CA ILE A 153 0.63 4.08 7.67
C ILE A 153 1.57 3.90 6.49
N THR A 154 2.70 3.24 6.71
CA THR A 154 3.71 3.09 5.67
C THR A 154 4.46 1.76 5.77
N GLY A 155 5.11 1.39 4.67
CA GLY A 155 6.00 0.25 4.58
C GLY A 155 6.57 0.09 3.17
N HIS A 156 7.72 -0.56 3.10
CA HIS A 156 8.39 -0.92 1.85
C HIS A 156 8.31 -2.44 1.66
N SER A 157 8.15 -2.89 0.41
CA SER A 157 8.13 -4.32 0.08
C SER A 157 6.97 -5.05 0.80
N LEU A 158 7.23 -6.19 1.42
CA LEU A 158 6.32 -6.91 2.31
C LEU A 158 5.71 -6.01 3.39
N GLY A 159 6.48 -5.04 3.93
CA GLY A 159 5.99 -4.07 4.88
C GLY A 159 4.86 -3.19 4.32
N GLY A 160 4.89 -2.90 3.02
CA GLY A 160 3.81 -2.21 2.31
C GLY A 160 2.53 -3.05 2.21
N ALA A 161 2.67 -4.37 2.02
CA ALA A 161 1.52 -5.29 2.05
C ALA A 161 0.87 -5.35 3.43
N MET A 162 1.68 -5.48 4.50
CA MET A 162 1.17 -5.43 5.88
C MET A 162 0.52 -4.07 6.20
N ALA A 163 1.11 -2.96 5.75
CA ALA A 163 0.56 -1.62 5.90
C ALA A 163 -0.83 -1.50 5.25
N THR A 164 -1.01 -2.08 4.08
CA THR A 164 -2.29 -2.08 3.36
C THR A 164 -3.37 -2.88 4.10
N ILE A 165 -3.04 -4.07 4.64
CA ILE A 165 -4.00 -4.85 5.43
C ILE A 165 -4.28 -4.17 6.78
N ALA A 166 -3.29 -3.53 7.39
CA ALA A 166 -3.47 -2.76 8.62
C ALA A 166 -4.41 -1.56 8.41
N ALA A 167 -4.26 -0.82 7.31
CA ALA A 167 -5.20 0.24 6.91
C ALA A 167 -6.61 -0.31 6.71
N ALA A 168 -6.75 -1.44 6.02
CA ALA A 168 -8.02 -2.12 5.84
C ALA A 168 -8.66 -2.53 7.18
N ASN A 169 -7.87 -3.04 8.12
CA ASN A 169 -8.33 -3.38 9.48
C ASN A 169 -8.84 -2.14 10.23
N LEU A 170 -8.15 -1.00 10.13
CA LEU A 170 -8.59 0.25 10.79
C LEU A 170 -9.92 0.76 10.22
N MET A 171 -10.10 0.68 8.90
CA MET A 171 -11.34 1.12 8.23
C MET A 171 -12.55 0.21 8.53
N SER A 172 -12.32 -1.09 8.74
CA SER A 172 -13.38 -2.04 9.06
C SER A 172 -13.88 -1.93 10.50
N GLN A 173 -13.08 -1.34 11.38
CA GLN A 173 -13.35 -1.27 12.83
C GLN A 173 -13.96 0.06 13.26
N ASN A 174 -14.73 0.70 12.39
CA ASN A 174 -15.32 2.03 12.57
C ASN A 174 -15.95 2.34 13.95
N PRO A 175 -16.42 1.39 14.77
CA PRO A 175 -16.83 1.68 16.15
C PRO A 175 -15.64 1.98 17.10
N LEU A 176 -14.40 1.61 16.73
CA LEU A 176 -13.23 1.83 17.57
C LEU A 176 -12.71 3.26 17.49
N PHE A 177 -13.07 3.99 16.42
CA PHE A 177 -12.66 5.37 16.19
C PHE A 177 -13.88 6.21 15.77
N PRO A 178 -14.80 6.55 16.72
CA PRO A 178 -16.03 7.31 16.40
C PRO A 178 -15.79 8.70 15.79
N SER A 179 -14.58 9.23 15.96
CA SER A 179 -14.02 10.37 15.24
C SER A 179 -12.71 9.94 14.61
N ALA A 180 -12.79 9.02 13.64
CA ALA A 180 -11.63 8.40 13.04
C ALA A 180 -10.68 9.46 12.49
N PRO A 181 -9.42 9.51 12.97
CA PRO A 181 -8.42 10.40 12.37
C PRO A 181 -8.24 10.03 10.90
N LYS A 182 -7.88 11.01 10.08
CA LYS A 182 -7.63 10.77 8.66
C LYS A 182 -6.53 9.72 8.48
N VAL A 183 -6.80 8.67 7.70
CA VAL A 183 -5.81 7.64 7.37
C VAL A 183 -5.11 8.01 6.08
N LEU A 184 -3.78 8.02 6.12
CA LEU A 184 -2.88 8.25 5.00
C LEU A 184 -2.03 7.00 4.82
N LEU A 185 -2.19 6.30 3.70
CA LEU A 185 -1.41 5.11 3.37
C LEU A 185 -0.41 5.43 2.27
N TYR A 186 0.88 5.33 2.57
CA TYR A 186 1.96 5.46 1.59
C TYR A 186 2.80 4.19 1.59
N THR A 187 2.85 3.48 0.47
CA THR A 187 3.62 2.25 0.34
C THR A 187 4.63 2.34 -0.80
N PHE A 188 5.75 1.63 -0.68
CA PHE A 188 6.85 1.64 -1.62
C PHE A 188 7.20 0.22 -2.05
N GLY A 189 7.20 -0.06 -3.34
CA GLY A 189 7.50 -1.41 -3.84
C GLY A 189 6.59 -2.50 -3.28
N GLN A 190 5.34 -2.16 -2.98
CA GLN A 190 4.39 -3.07 -2.39
C GLN A 190 3.95 -4.15 -3.37
N PRO A 191 3.94 -5.45 -2.99
CA PRO A 191 3.32 -6.50 -3.79
C PRO A 191 1.79 -6.39 -3.82
N ARG A 192 1.13 -7.08 -4.73
CA ARG A 192 -0.35 -7.20 -4.72
C ARG A 192 -0.81 -7.95 -3.48
N VAL A 193 -1.81 -7.41 -2.80
CA VAL A 193 -2.22 -7.85 -1.47
C VAL A 193 -3.42 -8.77 -1.49
N GLY A 194 -4.37 -8.55 -2.38
CA GLY A 194 -5.63 -9.29 -2.38
C GLY A 194 -6.28 -9.38 -3.75
N ASN A 195 -7.47 -9.96 -3.76
CA ASN A 195 -8.25 -10.11 -4.97
C ASN A 195 -9.01 -8.83 -5.35
N GLU A 196 -9.70 -8.85 -6.49
CA GLU A 196 -10.49 -7.73 -6.99
C GLU A 196 -11.57 -7.27 -5.98
N ALA A 197 -12.21 -8.19 -5.27
CA ALA A 197 -13.21 -7.84 -4.25
C ALA A 197 -12.59 -7.04 -3.10
N PHE A 198 -11.42 -7.46 -2.61
CA PHE A 198 -10.68 -6.74 -1.58
C PHE A 198 -10.22 -5.35 -2.07
N ALA A 199 -9.65 -5.28 -3.27
CA ALA A 199 -9.18 -4.02 -3.85
C ALA A 199 -10.33 -3.00 -4.05
N ASN A 200 -11.49 -3.45 -4.56
CA ASN A 200 -12.68 -2.61 -4.71
C ASN A 200 -13.25 -2.14 -3.36
N TRP A 201 -13.36 -3.04 -2.39
CA TRP A 201 -13.87 -2.71 -1.06
C TRP A 201 -12.96 -1.68 -0.36
N LEU A 202 -11.64 -1.87 -0.44
CA LEU A 202 -10.69 -0.97 0.22
C LEU A 202 -10.68 0.40 -0.48
N LEU A 203 -10.72 0.45 -1.81
CA LEU A 203 -10.85 1.69 -2.57
C LEU A 203 -12.11 2.47 -2.18
N ALA A 204 -13.26 1.78 -2.12
CA ALA A 204 -14.51 2.39 -1.72
C ALA A 204 -14.47 2.92 -0.27
N SER A 205 -13.77 2.23 0.63
CA SER A 205 -13.59 2.65 2.02
C SER A 205 -12.73 3.90 2.13
N PHE A 206 -11.58 3.95 1.43
CA PHE A 206 -10.75 5.15 1.36
C PHE A 206 -11.53 6.35 0.81
N CYS A 207 -12.27 6.14 -0.27
CA CYS A 207 -13.02 7.20 -0.91
C CYS A 207 -14.15 7.74 -0.02
N ARG A 208 -14.98 6.86 0.54
CA ARG A 208 -16.14 7.22 1.36
C ARG A 208 -15.77 8.05 2.58
N ASP A 209 -14.66 7.70 3.22
CA ASP A 209 -14.27 8.25 4.51
C ASP A 209 -13.22 9.38 4.38
N GLY A 210 -12.93 9.83 3.14
CA GLY A 210 -12.00 10.93 2.86
C GLY A 210 -10.53 10.61 3.18
N HIS A 211 -10.19 9.32 3.25
CA HIS A 211 -8.84 8.85 3.46
C HIS A 211 -8.02 8.87 2.17
N GLU A 212 -6.71 8.74 2.27
CA GLU A 212 -5.80 8.76 1.12
C GLU A 212 -4.90 7.52 1.08
N SER A 213 -4.68 6.99 -0.13
CA SER A 213 -3.72 5.92 -0.35
C SER A 213 -2.91 6.16 -1.60
N TYR A 214 -1.60 5.98 -1.51
CA TYR A 214 -0.68 6.08 -2.62
C TYR A 214 0.30 4.91 -2.58
N ARG A 215 0.39 4.24 -3.69
CA ARG A 215 1.29 3.11 -3.92
C ARG A 215 2.40 3.57 -4.86
N VAL A 216 3.57 3.84 -4.30
CA VAL A 216 4.72 4.31 -5.07
C VAL A 216 5.44 3.12 -5.69
N THR A 217 5.63 3.16 -7.00
CA THR A 217 6.38 2.18 -7.79
C THR A 217 7.57 2.84 -8.48
N HIS A 218 8.63 2.08 -8.73
CA HIS A 218 9.87 2.58 -9.28
C HIS A 218 10.34 1.71 -10.45
N LYS A 219 10.57 2.35 -11.59
CA LYS A 219 11.15 1.78 -12.81
C LYS A 219 10.63 0.34 -13.09
N ARG A 220 11.57 -0.64 -13.08
CA ARG A 220 11.31 -2.05 -13.37
C ARG A 220 11.25 -2.92 -12.13
N ASP A 221 10.96 -2.34 -10.97
CA ASP A 221 10.79 -3.11 -9.73
C ASP A 221 9.86 -4.30 -9.94
N VAL A 222 10.35 -5.51 -9.65
CA VAL A 222 9.61 -6.75 -9.85
C VAL A 222 8.53 -6.96 -8.79
N VAL A 223 8.73 -6.46 -7.58
CA VAL A 223 7.87 -6.79 -6.41
C VAL A 223 6.43 -6.30 -6.58
N PRO A 224 6.13 -5.10 -7.12
CA PRO A 224 4.75 -4.70 -7.38
C PRO A 224 3.99 -5.61 -8.37
N HIS A 225 4.70 -6.44 -9.13
CA HIS A 225 4.08 -7.31 -10.13
C HIS A 225 3.80 -8.73 -9.63
N VAL A 226 4.09 -9.00 -8.34
CA VAL A 226 3.78 -10.28 -7.68
C VAL A 226 2.87 -10.06 -6.46
N PRO A 227 2.02 -11.03 -6.12
CA PRO A 227 1.57 -12.16 -6.92
C PRO A 227 0.89 -11.72 -8.22
N PRO A 228 0.90 -12.57 -9.28
CA PRO A 228 0.43 -12.14 -10.61
C PRO A 228 -1.08 -11.96 -10.71
N MET A 229 -1.53 -11.06 -11.59
CA MET A 229 -2.95 -10.78 -11.84
C MET A 229 -3.71 -12.00 -12.38
N PHE A 230 -3.06 -12.81 -13.22
CA PHE A 230 -3.72 -13.96 -13.82
C PHE A 230 -4.09 -15.08 -12.83
N VAL A 231 -3.61 -15.02 -11.59
CA VAL A 231 -4.08 -15.89 -10.50
C VAL A 231 -5.12 -15.21 -9.60
N GLY A 232 -5.57 -14.00 -9.95
CA GLY A 232 -6.68 -13.31 -9.31
C GLY A 232 -6.30 -12.19 -8.36
N TYR A 233 -5.01 -11.81 -8.26
CA TYR A 233 -4.59 -10.65 -7.49
C TYR A 233 -4.81 -9.33 -8.24
N LEU A 234 -5.09 -8.27 -7.48
CA LEU A 234 -5.24 -6.92 -8.02
C LEU A 234 -4.77 -5.89 -6.98
N HIS A 235 -4.07 -4.88 -7.46
CA HIS A 235 -3.70 -3.74 -6.62
C HIS A 235 -4.89 -2.83 -6.28
N VAL A 236 -4.82 -2.24 -5.09
CA VAL A 236 -5.62 -1.04 -4.79
C VAL A 236 -5.10 0.11 -5.64
N PRO A 237 -5.96 0.92 -6.26
CA PRO A 237 -5.60 2.05 -7.12
C PRO A 237 -4.77 3.13 -6.44
N HIS A 238 -4.43 4.17 -7.22
CA HIS A 238 -3.53 5.28 -6.93
C HIS A 238 -2.07 4.88 -6.90
N GLU A 239 -1.63 4.33 -8.03
CA GLU A 239 -0.22 4.15 -8.29
C GLU A 239 0.43 5.50 -8.63
N VAL A 240 1.61 5.72 -8.08
CA VAL A 240 2.51 6.83 -8.42
C VAL A 240 3.81 6.21 -8.90
N TRP A 241 4.03 6.27 -10.22
CA TRP A 241 5.17 5.62 -10.84
C TRP A 241 6.29 6.59 -11.16
N TYR A 242 7.48 6.29 -10.68
CA TYR A 242 8.73 6.95 -11.02
C TYR A 242 9.47 6.07 -12.03
N ASP A 243 9.59 6.54 -13.28
CA ASP A 243 10.15 5.78 -14.39
C ASP A 243 11.58 6.20 -14.80
N ASN A 244 12.21 7.05 -13.99
CA ASN A 244 13.52 7.61 -14.27
C ASN A 244 14.51 7.39 -13.11
N ASP A 245 15.81 7.46 -13.41
CA ASP A 245 16.89 7.20 -12.46
C ASP A 245 17.02 8.26 -11.37
N GLU A 246 16.54 9.47 -11.64
CA GLU A 246 16.68 10.62 -10.74
C GLU A 246 15.51 10.74 -9.75
N ASP A 247 14.45 9.95 -9.94
CA ASP A 247 13.20 10.01 -9.14
C ASP A 247 12.62 11.44 -9.01
N THR A 248 12.80 12.25 -10.03
CA THR A 248 12.41 13.67 -10.03
C THR A 248 11.04 13.90 -10.65
N VAL A 249 10.63 13.00 -11.54
CA VAL A 249 9.35 13.07 -12.25
C VAL A 249 8.56 11.79 -12.00
N HIS A 250 7.30 11.93 -11.63
CA HIS A 250 6.40 10.81 -11.44
C HIS A 250 5.15 10.92 -12.31
N LYS A 251 4.51 9.80 -12.54
CA LYS A 251 3.23 9.67 -13.21
C LYS A 251 2.17 9.22 -12.21
N ASN A 252 1.12 10.00 -12.07
CA ASN A 252 -0.07 9.59 -11.35
C ASN A 252 -0.90 8.68 -12.26
N CYS A 253 -1.13 7.47 -11.80
CA CYS A 253 -1.78 6.41 -12.54
C CYS A 253 -3.20 6.17 -12.03
N ASN A 254 -4.12 5.85 -12.94
CA ASN A 254 -5.53 5.67 -12.58
C ASN A 254 -6.09 6.91 -11.87
N ASP A 255 -5.92 8.05 -12.53
CA ASP A 255 -6.47 9.29 -12.04
C ASP A 255 -8.00 9.16 -11.98
N VAL A 256 -8.52 9.10 -10.76
CA VAL A 256 -9.96 8.99 -10.48
C VAL A 256 -10.57 10.33 -10.08
N PHE A 257 -9.86 11.43 -10.33
CA PHE A 257 -10.34 12.77 -10.04
C PHE A 257 -11.70 13.02 -10.68
N GLY A 258 -12.64 13.53 -9.90
CA GLY A 258 -13.99 13.80 -10.35
C GLY A 258 -14.88 12.56 -10.54
N THR A 259 -14.39 11.35 -10.28
CA THR A 259 -15.22 10.13 -10.32
C THR A 259 -15.90 9.92 -8.97
N PRO A 260 -17.24 9.81 -8.90
CA PRO A 260 -17.93 9.51 -7.65
C PRO A 260 -17.46 8.18 -7.05
N CYS A 261 -17.35 8.11 -5.73
CA CYS A 261 -16.89 6.89 -5.03
C CYS A 261 -17.66 5.63 -5.40
N SER A 262 -18.96 5.76 -5.69
CA SER A 262 -19.84 4.66 -6.10
C SER A 262 -19.56 4.09 -7.50
N ALA A 263 -18.84 4.86 -8.32
CA ALA A 263 -18.48 4.48 -9.69
C ALA A 263 -17.02 4.02 -9.81
N LEU A 264 -16.25 4.10 -8.72
CA LEU A 264 -14.85 3.68 -8.70
C LEU A 264 -14.74 2.16 -8.72
N THR A 265 -13.85 1.66 -9.58
CA THR A 265 -13.46 0.25 -9.62
C THR A 265 -11.96 0.13 -9.60
N ALA A 266 -11.45 -0.84 -8.84
CA ALA A 266 -10.03 -1.12 -8.78
C ALA A 266 -9.56 -1.67 -10.14
N LYS A 267 -8.52 -1.07 -10.68
CA LYS A 267 -7.85 -1.51 -11.91
C LYS A 267 -6.41 -1.02 -11.90
N GLU A 268 -5.52 -1.76 -12.50
CA GLU A 268 -4.15 -1.31 -12.75
C GLU A 268 -4.07 -0.59 -14.09
N ASP A 269 -3.30 0.50 -14.16
CA ASP A 269 -3.12 1.27 -15.39
C ASP A 269 -2.04 0.61 -16.26
N PRO A 270 -2.38 0.13 -17.46
CA PRO A 270 -1.41 -0.51 -18.33
C PRO A 270 -0.36 0.47 -18.90
N ASN A 271 -0.51 1.77 -18.68
CA ASN A 271 0.44 2.78 -19.13
C ASN A 271 1.40 3.23 -18.02
N CYS A 272 1.33 2.64 -16.82
CA CYS A 272 2.23 2.91 -15.70
C CYS A 272 3.26 1.80 -15.52
N SER A 273 3.58 1.35 -14.30
CA SER A 273 4.57 0.28 -14.12
C SER A 273 4.23 -1.00 -14.90
N GLY A 274 2.93 -1.27 -15.13
CA GLY A 274 2.46 -2.35 -15.99
C GLY A 274 2.78 -2.20 -17.49
N SER A 275 3.32 -1.07 -17.94
CA SER A 275 3.72 -0.84 -19.34
C SER A 275 5.05 -1.48 -19.72
N ILE A 276 5.84 -1.90 -18.76
CA ILE A 276 7.16 -2.48 -18.94
C ILE A 276 7.26 -3.86 -18.31
N VAL A 277 8.15 -4.71 -18.83
CA VAL A 277 8.43 -6.00 -18.19
C VAL A 277 9.26 -5.75 -16.93
N PRO A 278 8.77 -6.12 -15.73
CA PRO A 278 9.51 -5.91 -14.49
C PRO A 278 10.63 -6.94 -14.37
N THR A 279 11.85 -6.48 -14.16
CA THR A 279 13.04 -7.35 -14.18
C THR A 279 14.10 -6.98 -13.15
N SER A 280 13.82 -6.03 -12.26
CA SER A 280 14.86 -5.46 -11.41
C SER A 280 14.56 -5.64 -9.92
N ILE A 281 15.45 -6.32 -9.20
CA ILE A 281 15.51 -6.29 -7.74
C ILE A 281 16.22 -5.02 -7.28
N GLU A 282 17.20 -4.49 -8.05
CA GLU A 282 17.89 -3.26 -7.70
C GLU A 282 16.94 -2.06 -7.61
N ASP A 283 16.02 -1.93 -8.60
CA ASP A 283 15.00 -0.88 -8.57
C ASP A 283 14.04 -1.00 -7.36
N HIS A 284 13.92 -2.21 -6.79
CA HIS A 284 13.17 -2.44 -5.55
C HIS A 284 13.86 -1.87 -4.31
N LEU A 285 15.17 -1.81 -4.31
CA LEU A 285 15.95 -1.37 -3.16
C LEU A 285 16.11 0.14 -3.06
N LYS A 286 15.65 0.89 -4.06
CA LYS A 286 15.79 2.34 -4.12
C LYS A 286 14.46 3.01 -4.50
N TYR A 287 14.04 3.98 -3.72
CA TYR A 287 12.83 4.78 -3.93
C TYR A 287 13.11 6.25 -3.62
N LEU A 288 12.62 7.16 -4.45
CA LEU A 288 12.81 8.61 -4.31
C LEU A 288 14.29 8.99 -4.07
N GLY A 289 15.20 8.34 -4.78
CA GLY A 289 16.64 8.54 -4.64
C GLY A 289 17.24 7.97 -3.34
N VAL A 290 16.45 7.26 -2.51
CA VAL A 290 16.86 6.76 -1.19
C VAL A 290 16.90 5.25 -1.17
N TYR A 291 17.99 4.68 -0.66
CA TYR A 291 18.08 3.24 -0.38
C TYR A 291 17.14 2.85 0.77
N THR A 292 16.36 1.79 0.60
CA THR A 292 15.24 1.44 1.50
C THR A 292 15.64 0.70 2.77
N GLY A 293 16.86 0.17 2.87
CA GLY A 293 17.39 -0.45 4.10
C GLY A 293 17.69 0.56 5.21
N CYS A 294 18.01 0.10 6.43
CA CYS A 294 18.28 0.97 7.59
C CYS A 294 19.45 1.94 7.38
N SER A 295 20.54 1.51 6.74
CA SER A 295 21.73 2.34 6.44
C SER A 295 21.45 3.33 5.31
N CYS A 296 22.26 4.37 5.22
CA CYS A 296 22.22 5.32 4.10
C CYS A 296 22.95 4.79 2.86
N ASP A 297 23.75 3.74 3.06
CA ASP A 297 24.54 3.04 2.05
C ASP A 297 24.21 1.56 2.14
N PRO A 298 24.09 0.81 1.06
CA PRO A 298 23.92 -0.64 1.09
C PRO A 298 25.04 -1.37 1.88
N GLY A 299 26.14 -0.71 2.19
CA GLY A 299 27.21 -1.20 3.06
C GLY A 299 28.14 -2.17 2.35
N GLU A 300 27.72 -3.37 2.12
CA GLU A 300 28.36 -4.34 1.22
C GLU A 300 27.66 -4.25 -0.14
N ALA A 301 28.44 -4.23 -1.22
CA ALA A 301 27.88 -4.30 -2.56
C ALA A 301 27.03 -5.55 -2.66
N ILE A 302 25.73 -5.38 -2.96
CA ILE A 302 24.82 -6.49 -3.22
C ILE A 302 25.39 -7.25 -4.42
N SER A 303 25.57 -8.53 -4.30
CA SER A 303 26.17 -9.34 -5.37
C SER A 303 25.22 -9.43 -6.57
N ASP A 304 25.79 -9.59 -7.78
CA ASP A 304 24.98 -9.82 -8.99
C ASP A 304 24.06 -11.05 -8.87
N GLU A 305 24.44 -12.01 -8.03
CA GLU A 305 23.61 -13.19 -7.76
C GLU A 305 22.37 -12.84 -6.93
N GLU A 306 22.50 -11.98 -5.91
CA GLU A 306 21.37 -11.49 -5.10
C GLU A 306 20.44 -10.58 -5.88
N LEU A 307 20.92 -9.92 -6.94
CA LEU A 307 20.11 -9.07 -7.82
C LEU A 307 19.46 -9.86 -8.98
N ARG A 308 19.79 -11.14 -9.14
CA ARG A 308 19.23 -11.96 -10.22
C ARG A 308 17.87 -12.53 -9.83
N LEU A 309 16.89 -12.35 -10.71
CA LEU A 309 15.58 -12.96 -10.52
C LEU A 309 15.64 -14.48 -10.63
N PRO A 310 14.87 -15.21 -9.78
CA PRO A 310 14.66 -16.63 -9.99
C PRO A 310 14.06 -16.90 -11.38
N PRO A 311 14.56 -17.90 -12.15
CA PRO A 311 14.06 -18.18 -13.50
C PRO A 311 12.54 -18.44 -13.56
N GLU A 312 11.99 -19.07 -12.53
CA GLU A 312 10.54 -19.31 -12.43
C GLU A 312 9.79 -17.99 -12.29
N LEU A 313 10.35 -17.02 -11.59
CA LEU A 313 9.74 -15.71 -11.40
C LEU A 313 9.84 -14.86 -12.67
N GLU A 314 10.95 -14.92 -13.40
CA GLU A 314 11.08 -14.26 -14.70
C GLU A 314 9.96 -14.66 -15.66
N TRP A 315 9.67 -15.97 -15.72
CA TRP A 315 8.57 -16.49 -16.53
C TRP A 315 7.21 -16.00 -16.02
N ILE A 316 6.97 -16.01 -14.70
CA ILE A 316 5.72 -15.57 -14.08
C ILE A 316 5.43 -14.10 -14.38
N VAL A 317 6.42 -13.21 -14.21
CA VAL A 317 6.24 -11.77 -14.45
C VAL A 317 6.08 -11.46 -15.94
N ALA A 318 6.77 -12.18 -16.82
CA ALA A 318 6.58 -12.05 -18.26
C ALA A 318 5.16 -12.46 -18.68
N MET A 319 4.63 -13.54 -18.12
CA MET A 319 3.26 -13.97 -18.37
C MET A 319 2.23 -13.00 -17.80
N ASP A 320 2.49 -12.42 -16.64
CA ASP A 320 1.62 -11.40 -16.05
C ASP A 320 1.61 -10.12 -16.89
N TYR A 321 2.75 -9.70 -17.40
CA TYR A 321 2.85 -8.59 -18.35
C TYR A 321 2.00 -8.84 -19.61
N ILE A 322 2.11 -10.01 -20.24
CA ILE A 322 1.30 -10.39 -21.39
C ILE A 322 -0.19 -10.38 -21.03
N TYR A 323 -0.54 -10.90 -19.86
CA TYR A 323 -1.93 -10.91 -19.38
C TYR A 323 -2.47 -9.49 -19.22
N GLN A 324 -1.70 -8.56 -18.63
CA GLN A 324 -2.10 -7.16 -18.47
C GLN A 324 -2.35 -6.49 -19.83
N GLN A 325 -1.45 -6.70 -20.81
CA GLN A 325 -1.58 -6.14 -22.15
C GLN A 325 -2.77 -6.70 -22.94
N THR A 326 -3.16 -7.94 -22.65
CA THR A 326 -4.22 -8.66 -23.40
C THR A 326 -5.55 -8.74 -22.66
N ARG A 327 -5.65 -8.26 -21.43
CA ARG A 327 -6.87 -8.34 -20.59
C ARG A 327 -8.11 -7.77 -21.28
N ASN A 328 -7.95 -6.80 -22.15
CA ASN A 328 -9.02 -6.23 -22.96
C ASN A 328 -9.30 -7.04 -24.26
N MET A 329 -8.44 -8.01 -24.60
CA MET A 329 -8.64 -8.91 -25.73
C MET A 329 -9.21 -10.23 -25.19
N SER A 330 -10.42 -10.56 -25.52
CA SER A 330 -11.26 -11.65 -25.00
C SER A 330 -10.73 -13.08 -25.16
N ARG A 331 -9.42 -13.33 -25.25
CA ARG A 331 -8.82 -14.66 -25.38
C ARG A 331 -7.47 -14.77 -24.70
N PHE A 332 -7.48 -15.26 -23.45
CA PHE A 332 -6.28 -15.84 -22.87
C PHE A 332 -6.31 -17.37 -23.09
N PRO A 333 -5.24 -18.01 -23.62
CA PRO A 333 -5.20 -19.45 -23.71
C PRO A 333 -5.13 -20.05 -22.31
N SER A 334 -6.11 -20.83 -21.92
CA SER A 334 -6.05 -21.68 -20.73
C SER A 334 -4.97 -22.76 -20.93
N SER A 335 -3.73 -22.44 -20.55
CA SER A 335 -2.62 -23.37 -20.71
C SER A 335 -2.73 -24.55 -19.72
N PRO A 336 -2.73 -25.80 -20.21
CA PRO A 336 -2.71 -27.01 -19.35
C PRO A 336 -1.48 -27.10 -18.44
N LEU A 337 -0.37 -26.42 -18.79
CA LEU A 337 0.87 -26.39 -18.03
C LEU A 337 0.73 -25.63 -16.70
N PHE A 338 -0.10 -24.60 -16.66
CA PHE A 338 -0.33 -23.81 -15.47
C PHE A 338 -1.07 -24.60 -14.37
N LYS A 339 -2.08 -25.39 -14.75
CA LYS A 339 -2.78 -26.27 -13.81
C LYS A 339 -1.83 -27.33 -13.22
N LYS A 340 -0.92 -27.88 -14.01
CA LYS A 340 0.07 -28.85 -13.54
C LYS A 340 1.08 -28.28 -12.54
N SER A 341 1.54 -27.06 -12.74
CA SER A 341 2.47 -26.38 -11.82
C SER A 341 1.84 -26.12 -10.45
N LEU A 342 0.59 -25.65 -10.41
CA LEU A 342 -0.17 -25.44 -9.17
C LEU A 342 -0.48 -26.76 -8.45
N GLU A 343 -0.79 -27.83 -9.18
CA GLU A 343 -1.06 -29.15 -8.60
C GLU A 343 0.21 -29.85 -8.07
N ALA A 344 1.36 -29.64 -8.70
CA ALA A 344 2.63 -30.18 -8.24
C ALA A 344 3.10 -29.56 -6.92
N ARG A 345 2.82 -28.27 -6.68
CA ARG A 345 3.14 -27.57 -5.42
C ARG A 345 2.16 -27.89 -4.29
N ARG A 346 0.93 -28.30 -4.57
CA ARG A 346 -0.04 -28.77 -3.54
C ARG A 346 0.30 -30.16 -2.96
N ARG A 347 1.26 -30.87 -3.53
CA ARG A 347 1.67 -32.22 -3.10
C ARG A 347 3.01 -32.25 -2.32
N LYS A 348 3.60 -31.10 -2.09
CA LYS A 348 4.75 -30.91 -1.17
C LYS A 348 4.30 -30.13 0.07
#